data_25822cdb7a34a01b7aaf361b2aee8f74
#
_entry.id   25822cdb7a34a01b7aaf361b2aee8f74
#
_cell.length_a   1.000
_cell.length_b   1.000
_cell.length_c   1.000
_cell.angle_alpha   90.00
_cell.angle_beta   90.00
_cell.angle_gamma   90.00
#
_symmetry.space_group_name_H-M   'P 1'
#
loop_
_entity.id
_entity.type
_entity.pdbx_description
1 polymer ?
#
loop_
_entity_poly.entity_id
_entity_poly.type
_entity_poly.pdbx_seq_one_letter_code
_entity_poly.pdbx_strand_id
1 'polypeptide(L)'
;CVVNLEKTYRNIGDIALISSLIFNNDFSLLNQKIKELEKDNNSKEITISKSREKDIPKDLLFSITSHLKQLNISTSNLSKKKYIFDESIDNLLLNEKDLVDKIFLDLQSHLILCEKNSGIWSVEYLNEIVFGQKKPYDLKTLKEGVPIMCTKNNNELGLSNGDIGVLIGLKNKRKYLFRKFND
;
A
#
# COMPACT_ATOMS: atom_id res chain seq x y z
N CYS A 1 -32.68 10.73 -0.74
CA CYS A 1 -32.72 9.36 -0.25
C CYS A 1 -31.34 9.06 0.34
N VAL A 2 -31.26 8.75 1.64
CA VAL A 2 -30.02 8.33 2.30
C VAL A 2 -30.08 6.81 2.42
N VAL A 3 -29.12 6.11 1.85
CA VAL A 3 -29.01 4.66 1.97
C VAL A 3 -27.85 4.37 2.92
N ASN A 4 -28.17 3.74 4.06
CA ASN A 4 -27.14 3.25 4.98
C ASN A 4 -26.74 1.83 4.58
N LEU A 5 -25.46 1.62 4.33
CA LEU A 5 -24.88 0.30 4.08
C LEU A 5 -24.57 -0.37 5.42
N GLU A 6 -25.42 -1.30 5.84
CA GLU A 6 -25.32 -1.95 7.16
C GLU A 6 -24.39 -3.18 7.18
N LYS A 7 -24.03 -3.74 6.03
CA LYS A 7 -23.21 -4.96 5.94
C LYS A 7 -21.81 -4.67 5.39
N THR A 8 -20.80 -5.04 6.16
CA THR A 8 -19.41 -5.09 5.70
C THR A 8 -19.11 -6.46 5.10
N TYR A 9 -18.85 -6.52 3.79
CA TYR A 9 -18.52 -7.77 3.10
C TYR A 9 -17.01 -8.03 3.03
N ARG A 10 -16.19 -7.05 3.37
CA ARG A 10 -14.72 -7.11 3.24
C ARG A 10 -14.01 -7.52 4.52
N ASN A 11 -14.60 -7.22 5.68
CA ASN A 11 -13.98 -7.46 6.97
C ASN A 11 -14.72 -8.56 7.71
N ILE A 12 -13.99 -9.50 8.29
CA ILE A 12 -14.47 -10.60 9.12
C ILE A 12 -13.71 -10.58 10.46
N GLY A 13 -14.16 -11.37 11.44
CA GLY A 13 -13.46 -11.55 12.70
C GLY A 13 -13.33 -10.27 13.53
N ASP A 14 -12.20 -10.12 14.20
CA ASP A 14 -11.91 -9.00 15.09
C ASP A 14 -11.83 -7.65 14.35
N ILE A 15 -11.43 -7.64 13.08
CA ILE A 15 -11.40 -6.42 12.25
C ILE A 15 -12.82 -5.89 12.04
N ALA A 16 -13.79 -6.77 11.74
CA ALA A 16 -15.19 -6.38 11.57
C ALA A 16 -15.77 -5.86 12.88
N LEU A 17 -15.48 -6.54 14.00
CA LEU A 17 -15.92 -6.13 15.31
C LEU A 17 -15.40 -4.73 15.68
N ILE A 18 -14.10 -4.49 15.58
CA ILE A 18 -13.50 -3.18 15.88
C ILE A 18 -14.09 -2.10 14.97
N SER A 19 -14.24 -2.37 13.68
CA SER A 19 -14.85 -1.44 12.72
C SER A 19 -16.28 -1.07 13.15
N SER A 20 -17.08 -2.04 13.59
CA SER A 20 -18.46 -1.79 14.05
C SER A 20 -18.51 -1.00 15.35
N LEU A 21 -17.60 -1.27 16.30
CA LEU A 21 -17.51 -0.53 17.56
C LEU A 21 -17.11 0.93 17.32
N ILE A 22 -16.20 1.20 16.40
CA ILE A 22 -15.82 2.56 15.99
C ILE A 22 -17.01 3.26 15.34
N PHE A 23 -17.68 2.58 14.39
CA PHE A 23 -18.83 3.14 13.68
C PHE A 23 -19.98 3.51 14.61
N ASN A 24 -20.26 2.66 15.62
CA ASN A 24 -21.31 2.86 16.60
C ASN A 24 -20.90 3.80 17.75
N ASN A 25 -19.67 4.33 17.75
CA ASN A 25 -19.09 5.14 18.84
C ASN A 25 -19.09 4.43 20.21
N ASP A 26 -19.03 3.10 20.23
CA ASP A 26 -18.97 2.32 21.47
C ASP A 26 -17.52 2.22 21.98
N PHE A 27 -17.01 3.35 22.46
CA PHE A 27 -15.63 3.45 22.93
C PHE A 27 -15.35 2.62 24.18
N SER A 28 -16.38 2.28 24.97
CA SER A 28 -16.22 1.45 26.15
C SER A 28 -15.85 0.02 25.78
N LEU A 29 -16.64 -0.61 24.92
CA LEU A 29 -16.36 -1.95 24.41
C LEU A 29 -15.11 -1.97 23.52
N LEU A 30 -14.86 -0.92 22.74
CA LEU A 30 -13.64 -0.79 21.94
C LEU A 30 -12.39 -0.84 22.83
N ASN A 31 -12.37 -0.05 23.92
CA ASN A 31 -11.24 -0.05 24.86
C ASN A 31 -11.04 -1.39 25.56
N GLN A 32 -12.14 -2.09 25.89
CA GLN A 32 -12.05 -3.44 26.45
C GLN A 32 -11.43 -4.39 25.43
N LYS A 33 -11.91 -4.40 24.19
CA LYS A 33 -11.40 -5.26 23.13
C LYS A 33 -9.91 -4.98 22.82
N ILE A 34 -9.50 -3.73 22.78
CA ILE A 34 -8.10 -3.33 22.62
C ILE A 34 -7.23 -3.92 23.73
N LYS A 35 -7.65 -3.84 25.00
CA LYS A 35 -6.92 -4.42 26.13
C LYS A 35 -6.83 -5.96 26.06
N GLU A 36 -7.86 -6.62 25.56
CA GLU A 36 -7.85 -8.06 25.33
C GLU A 36 -6.80 -8.43 24.26
N LEU A 37 -6.81 -7.73 23.12
CA LEU A 37 -5.85 -7.93 22.03
C LEU A 37 -4.40 -7.60 22.42
N GLU A 38 -4.18 -6.60 23.27
CA GLU A 38 -2.84 -6.29 23.81
C GLU A 38 -2.27 -7.43 24.66
N LYS A 39 -3.12 -8.25 25.29
CA LYS A 39 -2.72 -9.38 26.11
C LYS A 39 -2.58 -10.69 25.32
N ASP A 40 -3.28 -10.78 24.20
CA ASP A 40 -3.29 -11.97 23.35
C ASP A 40 -2.21 -11.88 22.26
N ASN A 41 -1.02 -12.40 22.61
CA ASN A 41 0.10 -12.51 21.65
C ASN A 41 -0.16 -13.51 20.51
N ASN A 42 -1.28 -14.22 20.51
CA ASN A 42 -1.63 -15.24 19.51
C ASN A 42 -2.62 -14.77 18.46
N SER A 43 -3.18 -13.56 18.59
CA SER A 43 -4.05 -13.00 17.55
C SER A 43 -3.25 -12.80 16.26
N LYS A 44 -3.66 -13.51 15.20
CA LYS A 44 -3.03 -13.41 13.88
C LYS A 44 -3.62 -12.28 13.02
N GLU A 45 -4.78 -11.76 13.40
CA GLU A 45 -5.53 -10.79 12.61
C GLU A 45 -5.16 -9.35 12.97
N ILE A 46 -4.96 -9.06 14.25
CA ILE A 46 -4.69 -7.70 14.75
C ILE A 46 -3.54 -7.74 15.74
N THR A 47 -2.56 -6.91 15.50
CA THR A 47 -1.46 -6.66 16.44
C THR A 47 -1.50 -5.22 16.89
N ILE A 48 -1.48 -4.98 18.20
CA ILE A 48 -1.45 -3.65 18.80
C ILE A 48 -0.06 -3.41 19.39
N SER A 49 0.61 -2.39 18.89
CA SER A 49 1.92 -1.98 19.40
C SER A 49 1.86 -0.55 19.90
N LYS A 50 2.38 -0.31 21.11
CA LYS A 50 2.57 1.03 21.67
C LYS A 50 3.97 1.52 21.33
N SER A 51 4.06 2.71 20.78
CA SER A 51 5.32 3.36 20.47
C SER A 51 5.41 4.70 21.19
N ARG A 52 6.64 5.15 21.46
CA ARG A 52 6.88 6.52 21.91
C ARG A 52 6.62 7.47 20.74
N GLU A 53 6.17 8.70 21.04
CA GLU A 53 5.71 9.68 20.03
C GLU A 53 6.65 9.90 18.84
N LYS A 54 7.95 9.67 19.00
CA LYS A 54 8.97 9.98 17.97
C LYS A 54 9.58 8.74 17.31
N ASP A 55 9.31 7.55 17.82
CA ASP A 55 10.00 6.34 17.36
C ASP A 55 9.06 5.46 16.56
N ILE A 56 9.42 5.18 15.31
CA ILE A 56 8.74 4.14 14.54
C ILE A 56 9.12 2.78 15.12
N PRO A 57 8.15 1.90 15.45
CA PRO A 57 8.44 0.56 15.89
C PRO A 57 9.33 -0.18 14.87
N LYS A 58 10.35 -0.89 15.38
CA LYS A 58 11.27 -1.63 14.51
C LYS A 58 10.54 -2.65 13.64
N ASP A 59 9.51 -3.29 14.20
CA ASP A 59 8.70 -4.28 13.49
C ASP A 59 7.94 -3.66 12.32
N LEU A 60 7.40 -2.45 12.49
CA LEU A 60 6.75 -1.72 11.40
C LEU A 60 7.76 -1.37 10.31
N LEU A 61 8.92 -0.82 10.69
CA LEU A 61 9.97 -0.48 9.72
C LEU A 61 10.49 -1.72 8.99
N PHE A 62 10.66 -2.83 9.70
CA PHE A 62 11.03 -4.12 9.09
C PHE A 62 9.97 -4.61 8.11
N SER A 63 8.69 -4.53 8.47
CA SER A 63 7.57 -4.90 7.61
C SER A 63 7.56 -4.07 6.32
N ILE A 64 7.68 -2.74 6.43
CA ILE A 64 7.75 -1.82 5.29
C ILE A 64 8.93 -2.16 4.37
N THR A 65 10.12 -2.29 4.93
CA THR A 65 11.33 -2.53 4.14
C THR A 65 11.33 -3.90 3.48
N SER A 66 10.79 -4.92 4.15
CA SER A 66 10.61 -6.26 3.59
C SER A 66 9.63 -6.26 2.43
N HIS A 67 8.50 -5.56 2.57
CA HIS A 67 7.51 -5.42 1.51
C HIS A 67 8.10 -4.70 0.28
N LEU A 68 8.79 -3.58 0.47
CA LEU A 68 9.46 -2.86 -0.62
C LEU A 68 10.54 -3.72 -1.31
N LYS A 69 11.27 -4.52 -0.54
CA LYS A 69 12.24 -5.47 -1.10
C LYS A 69 11.56 -6.52 -1.97
N GLN A 70 10.42 -7.06 -1.54
CA GLN A 70 9.64 -8.02 -2.31
C GLN A 70 9.12 -7.40 -3.62
N LEU A 71 8.54 -6.20 -3.56
CA LEU A 71 8.12 -5.46 -4.74
C LEU A 71 9.28 -5.18 -5.71
N ASN A 72 10.44 -4.80 -5.17
CA ASN A 72 11.63 -4.59 -6.00
C ASN A 72 12.07 -5.86 -6.73
N ILE A 73 12.03 -7.02 -6.07
CA ILE A 73 12.36 -8.32 -6.69
C ILE A 73 11.37 -8.62 -7.82
N SER A 74 10.07 -8.50 -7.56
CA SER A 74 9.02 -8.81 -8.53
C SER A 74 9.08 -7.89 -9.74
N THR A 75 9.25 -6.58 -9.53
CA THR A 75 9.38 -5.59 -10.62
C THR A 75 10.68 -5.74 -11.40
N SER A 76 11.81 -6.05 -10.74
CA SER A 76 13.08 -6.30 -11.41
C SER A 76 13.04 -7.54 -12.30
N ASN A 77 12.31 -8.57 -11.91
CA ASN A 77 12.09 -9.74 -12.76
C ASN A 77 11.31 -9.38 -14.03
N LEU A 78 10.31 -8.50 -13.90
CA LEU A 78 9.57 -7.98 -15.05
C LEU A 78 10.46 -7.12 -15.94
N SER A 79 11.20 -6.15 -15.39
CA SER A 79 12.00 -5.20 -16.17
C SER A 79 13.22 -5.80 -16.87
N LYS A 80 13.66 -7.00 -16.49
CA LYS A 80 14.68 -7.76 -17.22
C LYS A 80 14.20 -8.31 -18.57
N LYS A 81 12.90 -8.35 -18.78
CA LYS A 81 12.32 -8.80 -20.05
C LYS A 81 12.49 -7.71 -21.11
N LYS A 82 13.15 -8.02 -22.21
CA LYS A 82 13.55 -7.04 -23.23
C LYS A 82 12.41 -6.27 -23.86
N TYR A 83 11.25 -6.91 -24.02
CA TYR A 83 10.09 -6.36 -24.72
C TYR A 83 9.24 -5.39 -23.89
N ILE A 84 9.39 -5.33 -22.58
CA ILE A 84 8.54 -4.49 -21.70
C ILE A 84 8.66 -3.00 -22.04
N PHE A 85 9.80 -2.58 -22.53
CA PHE A 85 10.04 -1.17 -22.85
C PHE A 85 9.83 -0.85 -24.33
N ASP A 86 9.76 -1.86 -25.16
CA ASP A 86 9.75 -1.72 -26.63
C ASP A 86 8.41 -2.15 -27.25
N GLU A 87 7.57 -2.93 -26.56
CA GLU A 87 6.33 -3.48 -27.08
C GLU A 87 5.05 -2.90 -26.42
N SER A 88 3.91 -3.17 -27.07
CA SER A 88 2.60 -2.76 -26.57
C SER A 88 2.26 -3.45 -25.26
N ILE A 89 1.37 -2.84 -24.48
CA ILE A 89 0.88 -3.37 -23.21
C ILE A 89 0.18 -4.73 -23.39
N ASP A 90 -0.42 -4.97 -24.56
CA ASP A 90 -1.12 -6.21 -24.87
C ASP A 90 -0.18 -7.41 -24.91
N ASN A 91 1.03 -7.22 -25.46
CA ASN A 91 2.06 -8.26 -25.46
C ASN A 91 2.60 -8.54 -24.05
N LEU A 92 2.69 -7.52 -23.20
CA LEU A 92 3.03 -7.68 -21.80
C LEU A 92 2.03 -8.57 -21.07
N LEU A 93 0.74 -8.31 -21.24
CA LEU A 93 -0.34 -9.08 -20.61
C LEU A 93 -0.39 -10.53 -21.11
N LEU A 94 -0.17 -10.77 -22.40
CA LEU A 94 -0.17 -12.11 -22.97
C LEU A 94 1.00 -12.97 -22.48
N ASN A 95 2.19 -12.38 -22.37
CA ASN A 95 3.42 -13.14 -22.11
C ASN A 95 3.82 -13.19 -20.63
N GLU A 96 3.45 -12.19 -19.84
CA GLU A 96 3.91 -12.05 -18.44
C GLU A 96 2.76 -11.82 -17.45
N LYS A 97 1.58 -12.30 -17.77
CA LYS A 97 0.38 -12.10 -16.94
C LYS A 97 0.60 -12.51 -15.48
N ASP A 98 1.14 -13.71 -15.25
CA ASP A 98 1.36 -14.23 -13.89
C ASP A 98 2.32 -13.34 -13.09
N LEU A 99 3.33 -12.79 -13.75
CA LEU A 99 4.29 -11.90 -13.11
C LEU A 99 3.69 -10.53 -12.79
N VAL A 100 2.86 -10.01 -13.70
CA VAL A 100 2.11 -8.77 -13.48
C VAL A 100 1.09 -8.95 -12.35
N ASP A 101 0.33 -10.05 -12.36
CA ASP A 101 -0.63 -10.37 -11.32
C ASP A 101 0.04 -10.49 -9.95
N LYS A 102 1.20 -11.15 -9.90
CA LYS A 102 1.99 -11.25 -8.67
C LYS A 102 2.43 -9.87 -8.16
N ILE A 103 2.89 -8.97 -9.02
CA ILE A 103 3.28 -7.61 -8.63
C ILE A 103 2.10 -6.87 -7.98
N PHE A 104 0.90 -6.97 -8.55
CA PHE A 104 -0.28 -6.31 -8.00
C PHE A 104 -0.79 -6.97 -6.71
N LEU A 105 -0.69 -8.30 -6.58
CA LEU A 105 -0.95 -8.99 -5.32
C LEU A 105 0.04 -8.54 -4.23
N ASP A 106 1.32 -8.51 -4.54
CA ASP A 106 2.35 -8.01 -3.63
C ASP A 106 2.07 -6.55 -3.23
N LEU A 107 1.71 -5.68 -4.20
CA LEU A 107 1.39 -4.27 -3.97
C LEU A 107 0.19 -4.07 -3.04
N GLN A 108 -0.84 -4.89 -3.17
CA GLN A 108 -2.06 -4.82 -2.37
C GLN A 108 -1.93 -5.49 -1.00
N SER A 109 -0.91 -6.32 -0.80
CA SER A 109 -0.73 -7.09 0.44
C SER A 109 -0.35 -6.24 1.65
N HIS A 110 0.09 -5.00 1.46
CA HIS A 110 0.55 -4.12 2.51
C HIS A 110 0.14 -2.67 2.26
N LEU A 111 -0.62 -2.10 3.19
CA LEU A 111 -1.06 -0.71 3.14
C LEU A 111 -0.85 -0.06 4.51
N ILE A 112 -0.29 1.14 4.52
CA ILE A 112 -0.14 1.93 5.74
C ILE A 112 -1.05 3.14 5.65
N LEU A 113 -1.94 3.26 6.60
CA LEU A 113 -2.81 4.41 6.75
C LEU A 113 -2.27 5.33 7.83
N CYS A 114 -2.09 6.60 7.49
CA CYS A 114 -1.69 7.64 8.42
C CYS A 114 -2.84 8.62 8.65
N GLU A 115 -3.01 9.06 9.87
CA GLU A 115 -4.01 10.08 10.21
C GLU A 115 -3.71 11.44 9.55
N LYS A 116 -2.42 11.74 9.33
CA LYS A 116 -1.94 13.07 8.89
C LYS A 116 -1.06 12.97 7.64
N ASN A 117 -1.04 14.03 6.87
CA ASN A 117 -0.13 14.14 5.72
C ASN A 117 1.26 14.66 6.12
N SER A 118 1.36 15.52 7.15
CA SER A 118 2.61 16.14 7.61
C SER A 118 2.78 16.05 9.12
N GLY A 119 4.01 16.17 9.62
CA GLY A 119 4.36 16.03 11.03
C GLY A 119 4.81 14.62 11.39
N ILE A 120 4.92 14.34 12.68
CA ILE A 120 5.32 13.00 13.19
C ILE A 120 4.20 11.99 12.88
N TRP A 121 4.55 10.77 12.49
CA TRP A 121 3.60 9.71 12.10
C TRP A 121 2.71 10.06 10.91
N SER A 122 3.21 10.91 10.03
CA SER A 122 2.53 11.29 8.80
C SER A 122 3.03 10.49 7.59
N VAL A 123 2.28 10.60 6.50
CA VAL A 123 2.71 10.06 5.20
C VAL A 123 4.07 10.60 4.77
N GLU A 124 4.31 11.91 4.94
CA GLU A 124 5.59 12.56 4.59
C GLU A 124 6.74 12.04 5.45
N TYR A 125 6.51 11.92 6.76
CA TYR A 125 7.52 11.42 7.70
C TYR A 125 7.93 9.98 7.41
N LEU A 126 6.95 9.08 7.19
CA LEU A 126 7.22 7.70 6.84
C LEU A 126 7.95 7.59 5.49
N ASN A 127 7.53 8.36 4.49
CA ASN A 127 8.19 8.38 3.19
C ASN A 127 9.63 8.91 3.29
N GLU A 128 9.88 9.94 4.09
CA GLU A 128 11.25 10.44 4.33
C GLU A 128 12.15 9.36 4.92
N ILE A 129 11.67 8.62 5.91
CA ILE A 129 12.44 7.54 6.54
C ILE A 129 12.67 6.38 5.57
N VAL A 130 11.64 5.99 4.82
CA VAL A 130 11.71 4.82 3.93
C VAL A 130 12.50 5.11 2.65
N PHE A 131 12.33 6.28 2.06
CA PHE A 131 12.95 6.63 0.77
C PHE A 131 14.15 7.58 0.92
N GLY A 132 14.39 8.13 2.11
CA GLY A 132 15.47 9.09 2.34
C GLY A 132 15.27 10.44 1.63
N GLN A 133 14.05 10.77 1.25
CA GLN A 133 13.74 11.98 0.49
C GLN A 133 12.57 12.75 1.10
N LYS A 134 12.69 14.08 1.09
CA LYS A 134 11.59 15.02 1.36
C LYS A 134 10.88 15.42 0.08
N LYS A 135 9.62 15.82 0.19
CA LYS A 135 8.92 16.44 -0.96
C LYS A 135 9.59 17.74 -1.42
N PRO A 136 9.65 18.01 -2.73
CA PRO A 136 9.16 17.16 -3.83
C PRO A 136 10.09 15.98 -4.07
N TYR A 137 9.52 14.78 -4.30
CA TYR A 137 10.32 13.59 -4.56
C TYR A 137 10.97 13.64 -5.94
N ASP A 138 12.26 13.36 -6.00
CA ASP A 138 12.93 13.12 -7.28
C ASP A 138 12.66 11.70 -7.76
N LEU A 139 11.67 11.57 -8.64
CA LEU A 139 11.29 10.28 -9.21
C LEU A 139 12.45 9.57 -9.96
N LYS A 140 13.47 10.32 -10.39
CA LYS A 140 14.63 9.74 -11.08
C LYS A 140 15.56 8.99 -10.14
N THR A 141 15.51 9.26 -8.85
CA THR A 141 16.35 8.60 -7.84
C THR A 141 15.63 7.50 -7.08
N LEU A 142 14.30 7.40 -7.19
CA LEU A 142 13.54 6.32 -6.56
C LEU A 142 13.95 4.96 -7.14
N LYS A 143 13.94 3.95 -6.30
CA LYS A 143 14.21 2.57 -6.70
C LYS A 143 13.01 1.98 -7.44
N GLU A 144 13.28 1.01 -8.30
CA GLU A 144 12.25 0.16 -8.88
C GLU A 144 11.46 -0.56 -7.78
N GLY A 145 10.17 -0.80 -7.99
CA GLY A 145 9.28 -1.41 -7.02
C GLY A 145 8.66 -0.43 -6.02
N VAL A 146 8.94 0.87 -6.14
CA VAL A 146 8.30 1.88 -5.27
C VAL A 146 6.83 2.02 -5.64
N PRO A 147 5.91 1.87 -4.66
CA PRO A 147 4.49 2.15 -4.87
C PRO A 147 4.25 3.62 -5.20
N ILE A 148 3.35 3.86 -6.12
CA ILE A 148 2.93 5.21 -6.51
C ILE A 148 1.41 5.29 -6.52
N MET A 149 0.87 6.45 -6.24
CA MET A 149 -0.57 6.69 -6.23
C MET A 149 -0.91 7.88 -7.12
N CYS A 150 -1.94 7.71 -7.94
CA CYS A 150 -2.54 8.80 -8.71
C CYS A 150 -3.29 9.73 -7.74
N THR A 151 -2.90 10.99 -7.66
CA THR A 151 -3.50 11.96 -6.72
C THR A 151 -4.55 12.87 -7.35
N LYS A 152 -4.75 12.75 -8.67
CA LYS A 152 -5.76 13.49 -9.44
C LYS A 152 -6.24 12.61 -10.58
N ASN A 153 -7.51 12.78 -10.99
CA ASN A 153 -8.01 12.10 -12.18
C ASN A 153 -7.21 12.52 -13.41
N ASN A 154 -6.85 11.54 -14.22
CA ASN A 154 -6.20 11.74 -15.53
C ASN A 154 -6.98 10.96 -16.59
N ASN A 155 -7.88 11.66 -17.27
CA ASN A 155 -8.78 11.05 -18.25
C ASN A 155 -8.03 10.53 -19.49
N GLU A 156 -6.90 11.14 -19.87
CA GLU A 156 -6.11 10.70 -21.01
C GLU A 156 -5.49 9.31 -20.78
N LEU A 157 -5.04 9.08 -19.56
CA LEU A 157 -4.48 7.78 -19.16
C LEU A 157 -5.55 6.84 -18.59
N GLY A 158 -6.79 7.32 -18.41
CA GLY A 158 -7.86 6.56 -17.77
C GLY A 158 -7.56 6.21 -16.31
N LEU A 159 -6.82 7.07 -15.59
CA LEU A 159 -6.48 6.90 -14.19
C LEU A 159 -7.37 7.77 -13.30
N SER A 160 -7.80 7.21 -12.20
CA SER A 160 -8.60 7.89 -11.16
C SER A 160 -7.74 8.27 -9.95
N ASN A 161 -8.18 9.29 -9.23
CA ASN A 161 -7.61 9.59 -7.93
C ASN A 161 -7.73 8.38 -6.99
N GLY A 162 -6.62 7.97 -6.41
CA GLY A 162 -6.54 6.77 -5.55
C GLY A 162 -6.05 5.52 -6.26
N ASP A 163 -5.94 5.49 -7.59
CA ASP A 163 -5.35 4.36 -8.29
C ASP A 163 -3.90 4.17 -7.85
N ILE A 164 -3.57 2.91 -7.55
CA ILE A 164 -2.24 2.53 -7.07
C ILE A 164 -1.51 1.78 -8.17
N GLY A 165 -0.28 2.17 -8.38
CA GLY A 165 0.64 1.55 -9.33
C GLY A 165 2.03 1.35 -8.72
N VAL A 166 2.96 0.93 -9.55
CA VAL A 166 4.34 0.68 -9.16
C VAL A 166 5.32 1.19 -10.20
N LEU A 167 6.47 1.66 -9.75
CA LEU A 167 7.57 2.08 -10.62
C LEU A 167 8.33 0.85 -11.13
N ILE A 168 8.48 0.73 -12.45
CA ILE A 168 9.27 -0.33 -13.10
C ILE A 168 10.40 0.27 -13.95
N GLY A 169 11.50 -0.47 -14.05
CA GLY A 169 12.68 -0.07 -14.82
C GLY A 169 13.63 0.88 -14.10
N LEU A 170 14.77 1.09 -14.70
CA LEU A 170 15.90 1.86 -14.14
C LEU A 170 16.29 3.05 -15.01
N LYS A 171 16.68 4.15 -14.37
CA LYS A 171 17.23 5.35 -15.02
C LYS A 171 16.32 5.89 -16.14
N ASN A 172 16.79 5.85 -17.39
CA ASN A 172 16.11 6.45 -18.54
C ASN A 172 14.98 5.59 -19.14
N LYS A 173 14.84 4.34 -18.68
CA LYS A 173 13.78 3.40 -19.12
C LYS A 173 12.79 3.12 -18.02
N ARG A 174 12.23 4.17 -17.42
CA ARG A 174 11.23 4.03 -16.35
C ARG A 174 9.82 4.11 -16.90
N LYS A 175 8.95 3.24 -16.39
CA LYS A 175 7.52 3.25 -16.65
C LYS A 175 6.77 3.13 -15.33
N TYR A 176 5.52 3.51 -15.34
CA TYR A 176 4.59 3.37 -14.23
C TYR A 176 3.55 2.34 -14.62
N LEU A 177 3.46 1.27 -13.86
CA LEU A 177 2.50 0.20 -14.09
C LEU A 177 1.29 0.41 -13.18
N PHE A 178 0.12 0.60 -13.76
CA PHE A 178 -1.16 0.70 -13.08
C PHE A 178 -2.10 -0.38 -13.56
N ARG A 179 -2.96 -0.89 -12.67
CA ARG A 179 -4.07 -1.77 -13.04
C ARG A 179 -5.37 -0.96 -12.97
N LYS A 180 -6.16 -1.01 -14.03
CA LYS A 180 -7.50 -0.44 -14.03
C LYS A 180 -8.51 -1.40 -13.39
N PHE A 181 -9.52 -0.88 -12.73
CA PHE A 181 -10.53 -1.69 -12.02
C PHE A 181 -11.45 -2.51 -12.95
N ASN A 182 -11.42 -2.28 -14.25
CA ASN A 182 -12.32 -2.90 -15.24
C ASN A 182 -11.62 -3.90 -16.16
N ASP A 183 -10.37 -4.27 -15.88
CA ASP A 183 -9.59 -5.21 -16.69
C ASP A 183 -9.21 -6.46 -15.90
#